data_a4829772a152383edb570a3efe907ff0
#
_entry.id   a4829772a152383edb570a3efe907ff0
#
_cell.length_a   1.000
_cell.length_b   1.000
_cell.length_c   1.000
_cell.angle_alpha   90.00
_cell.angle_beta   90.00
_cell.angle_gamma   90.00
#
_symmetry.space_group_name_H-M   'P 1'
#
loop_
_entity.id
_entity.type
_entity.pdbx_description
1 polymer ?
#
loop_
_entity_poly.entity_id
_entity_poly.type
_entity_poly.pdbx_seq_one_letter_code
_entity_poly.pdbx_strand_id
1 'polypeptide(L)'
;LITFKGDAFYEILHIVLLDYVPFIILLAALFTAAGGICLKGSLRGSPAVNTGILAIGTVLASWMGTTGAAMLLIRPILRANAWRKHQVHVVVFFIFLVANIGGSLTPLGDPPLFLGFLKGVDFFWTMKLFPVMAPLAIFLLVVFFIFDSLMFKKEGKAPDDGEKVPLKLDGGVNFAMVGCIIAAILFSTWLGKNKFTDTAVAEDMKPQIEKAEFEMKEAKAALVNFVGENENATLDKSNEEYHEKRVQHLHSVAHVNQLRAQKSHDETKGIHIFGVTVPFSNLIRDGLLILIGFLSLRLTPMYKMVKDDHGHEVPAEGEEESNVRAANGFTWEPILEVAKLFIAIFICMIPALKILQSGVDGSLSSVVLAVQSSTNDP
;
A
#
# COMPACT_ATOMS: atom_id res chain seq x y z
N LEU A 1 -27.76 -0.35 0.45
CA LEU A 1 -28.35 1.00 0.31
C LEU A 1 -29.82 1.01 0.74
N ILE A 2 -30.65 0.10 0.24
CA ILE A 2 -32.10 0.08 0.54
C ILE A 2 -32.36 -0.17 2.03
N THR A 3 -31.55 -0.95 2.70
CA THR A 3 -31.70 -1.33 4.12
C THR A 3 -31.22 -0.27 5.11
N PHE A 4 -30.21 0.54 4.73
CA PHE A 4 -29.52 1.49 5.64
C PHE A 4 -29.91 2.96 5.44
N LYS A 5 -30.79 3.30 4.51
CA LYS A 5 -31.34 4.67 4.25
C LYS A 5 -30.32 5.81 4.47
N GLY A 6 -30.53 6.68 5.47
CA GLY A 6 -29.66 7.84 5.76
C GLY A 6 -28.23 7.49 6.17
N ASP A 7 -28.05 6.39 6.90
CA ASP A 7 -26.73 5.95 7.38
C ASP A 7 -25.82 5.51 6.23
N ALA A 8 -26.39 5.00 5.13
CA ALA A 8 -25.60 4.60 3.95
C ALA A 8 -24.89 5.79 3.28
N PHE A 9 -25.55 6.95 3.22
CA PHE A 9 -24.93 8.15 2.66
C PHE A 9 -23.76 8.63 3.54
N TYR A 10 -23.96 8.64 4.86
CA TYR A 10 -22.91 9.00 5.82
C TYR A 10 -21.70 8.07 5.70
N GLU A 11 -21.90 6.76 5.63
CA GLU A 11 -20.80 5.77 5.50
C GLU A 11 -20.04 5.92 4.18
N ILE A 12 -20.75 6.18 3.07
CA ILE A 12 -20.10 6.47 1.78
C ILE A 12 -19.24 7.74 1.89
N LEU A 13 -19.82 8.81 2.44
CA LEU A 13 -19.11 10.08 2.59
C LEU A 13 -17.90 9.94 3.50
N HIS A 14 -18.04 9.20 4.60
CA HIS A 14 -16.96 8.91 5.54
C HIS A 14 -15.79 8.21 4.84
N ILE A 15 -16.05 7.12 4.09
CA ILE A 15 -15.02 6.40 3.35
C ILE A 15 -14.41 7.27 2.23
N VAL A 16 -15.21 8.04 1.52
CA VAL A 16 -14.70 8.91 0.46
C VAL A 16 -13.76 9.96 1.02
N LEU A 17 -14.14 10.64 2.11
CA LEU A 17 -13.35 11.75 2.66
C LEU A 17 -12.12 11.28 3.45
N LEU A 18 -12.22 10.18 4.19
CA LEU A 18 -11.16 9.77 5.12
C LEU A 18 -10.23 8.69 4.55
N ASP A 19 -10.71 7.89 3.60
CA ASP A 19 -9.94 6.80 3.03
C ASP A 19 -9.59 7.05 1.55
N TYR A 20 -10.59 7.24 0.69
CA TYR A 20 -10.39 7.31 -0.76
C TYR A 20 -9.65 8.57 -1.21
N VAL A 21 -10.07 9.76 -0.78
CA VAL A 21 -9.43 11.03 -1.20
C VAL A 21 -7.96 11.08 -0.77
N PRO A 22 -7.60 10.82 0.51
CA PRO A 22 -6.21 10.73 0.93
C PRO A 22 -5.39 9.70 0.16
N PHE A 23 -5.98 8.56 -0.13
CA PHE A 23 -5.34 7.50 -0.90
C PHE A 23 -5.01 7.95 -2.33
N ILE A 24 -5.94 8.57 -3.03
CA ILE A 24 -5.71 9.03 -4.40
C ILE A 24 -4.71 10.20 -4.44
N ILE A 25 -4.76 11.11 -3.48
CA ILE A 25 -3.77 12.20 -3.37
C ILE A 25 -2.36 11.63 -3.20
N LEU A 26 -2.19 10.65 -2.33
CA LEU A 26 -0.89 9.99 -2.15
C LEU A 26 -0.42 9.30 -3.43
N LEU A 27 -1.28 8.47 -4.04
CA LEU A 27 -0.92 7.78 -5.28
C LEU A 27 -0.56 8.77 -6.39
N ALA A 28 -1.33 9.85 -6.55
CA ALA A 28 -1.05 10.88 -7.54
C ALA A 28 0.29 11.58 -7.26
N ALA A 29 0.61 11.89 -6.01
CA ALA A 29 1.88 12.50 -5.64
C ALA A 29 3.07 11.57 -5.92
N LEU A 30 2.98 10.30 -5.50
CA LEU A 30 4.02 9.29 -5.76
C LEU A 30 4.20 9.03 -7.26
N PHE A 31 3.09 8.86 -7.98
CA PHE A 31 3.10 8.64 -9.42
C PHE A 31 3.72 9.81 -10.18
N THR A 32 3.38 11.04 -9.76
CA THR A 32 3.92 12.28 -10.34
C THR A 32 5.43 12.38 -10.07
N ALA A 33 5.88 12.10 -8.85
CA ALA A 33 7.29 12.10 -8.52
C ALA A 33 8.05 11.01 -9.27
N ALA A 34 7.56 9.77 -9.26
CA ALA A 34 8.18 8.65 -9.98
C ALA A 34 8.25 8.88 -11.50
N GLY A 35 7.19 9.44 -12.08
CA GLY A 35 7.14 9.79 -13.50
C GLY A 35 8.16 10.86 -13.93
N GLY A 36 8.65 11.65 -12.98
CA GLY A 36 9.73 12.62 -13.20
C GLY A 36 11.14 12.05 -13.13
N ILE A 37 11.31 10.73 -13.01
CA ILE A 37 12.62 10.05 -12.95
C ILE A 37 12.75 9.14 -14.17
N CYS A 38 13.85 9.23 -14.90
CA CYS A 38 14.12 8.39 -16.05
C CYS A 38 15.56 7.89 -16.06
N LEU A 39 15.74 6.60 -16.33
CA LEU A 39 17.05 6.00 -16.56
C LEU A 39 17.33 5.98 -18.07
N LYS A 40 18.22 6.84 -18.52
CA LYS A 40 18.73 6.94 -19.90
C LYS A 40 20.06 6.21 -20.04
N GLY A 41 20.40 5.80 -21.26
CA GLY A 41 21.65 5.14 -21.61
C GLY A 41 21.46 3.77 -22.24
N SER A 42 22.53 3.20 -22.78
CA SER A 42 22.52 1.87 -23.41
C SER A 42 22.73 0.78 -22.35
N LEU A 43 21.66 0.09 -22.01
CA LEU A 43 21.71 -1.13 -21.20
C LEU A 43 21.63 -2.34 -22.14
N ARG A 44 22.57 -3.26 -21.97
CA ARG A 44 22.52 -4.54 -22.69
C ARG A 44 21.99 -5.61 -21.75
N GLY A 45 20.85 -6.19 -22.11
CA GLY A 45 20.19 -7.24 -21.34
C GLY A 45 21.07 -8.49 -21.25
N SER A 46 21.68 -8.67 -20.10
CA SER A 46 22.37 -9.91 -19.70
C SER A 46 21.75 -10.43 -18.40
N PRO A 47 21.93 -11.71 -18.08
CA PRO A 47 21.37 -12.27 -16.85
C PRO A 47 21.72 -11.46 -15.59
N ALA A 48 22.96 -11.00 -15.48
CA ALA A 48 23.40 -10.20 -14.34
C ALA A 48 22.74 -8.80 -14.33
N VAL A 49 22.68 -8.12 -15.49
CA VAL A 49 22.04 -6.79 -15.61
C VAL A 49 20.55 -6.89 -15.32
N ASN A 50 19.85 -7.86 -15.90
CA ASN A 50 18.42 -8.08 -15.67
C ASN A 50 18.15 -8.37 -14.19
N THR A 51 18.92 -9.28 -13.57
CA THR A 51 18.77 -9.59 -12.13
C THR A 51 19.02 -8.36 -11.26
N GLY A 52 20.05 -7.56 -11.61
CA GLY A 52 20.34 -6.30 -10.89
C GLY A 52 19.19 -5.31 -10.98
N ILE A 53 18.58 -5.13 -12.16
CA ILE A 53 17.43 -4.24 -12.35
C ILE A 53 16.22 -4.75 -11.54
N LEU A 54 15.95 -6.05 -11.56
CA LEU A 54 14.87 -6.65 -10.77
C LEU A 54 15.11 -6.47 -9.27
N ALA A 55 16.32 -6.69 -8.78
CA ALA A 55 16.67 -6.51 -7.37
C ALA A 55 16.50 -5.04 -6.92
N ILE A 56 17.04 -4.09 -7.70
CA ILE A 56 16.89 -2.65 -7.42
C ILE A 56 15.40 -2.27 -7.47
N GLY A 57 14.66 -2.74 -8.46
CA GLY A 57 13.23 -2.47 -8.61
C GLY A 57 12.42 -3.00 -7.41
N THR A 58 12.76 -4.19 -6.91
CA THR A 58 12.11 -4.77 -5.73
C THR A 58 12.30 -3.89 -4.49
N VAL A 59 13.50 -3.35 -4.28
CA VAL A 59 13.77 -2.43 -3.18
C VAL A 59 13.04 -1.10 -3.36
N LEU A 60 13.12 -0.51 -4.56
CA LEU A 60 12.48 0.78 -4.86
C LEU A 60 10.96 0.72 -4.73
N ALA A 61 10.34 -0.40 -5.09
CA ALA A 61 8.89 -0.58 -5.02
C ALA A 61 8.34 -0.38 -3.61
N SER A 62 9.08 -0.76 -2.57
CA SER A 62 8.67 -0.53 -1.19
C SER A 62 8.61 0.96 -0.81
N TRP A 63 9.38 1.83 -1.46
CA TRP A 63 9.51 3.24 -1.07
C TRP A 63 8.78 4.22 -1.98
N MET A 64 8.72 3.94 -3.28
CA MET A 64 8.06 4.81 -4.26
C MET A 64 6.80 4.19 -4.89
N GLY A 65 6.36 3.06 -4.33
CA GLY A 65 5.22 2.29 -4.82
C GLY A 65 5.59 1.37 -5.99
N THR A 66 4.85 0.27 -6.10
CA THR A 66 5.02 -0.70 -7.20
C THR A 66 4.82 -0.05 -8.56
N THR A 67 3.82 0.81 -8.72
CA THR A 67 3.55 1.55 -9.97
C THR A 67 4.69 2.50 -10.31
N GLY A 68 5.25 3.22 -9.33
CA GLY A 68 6.37 4.14 -9.53
C GLY A 68 7.64 3.42 -9.95
N ALA A 69 8.00 2.33 -9.24
CA ALA A 69 9.16 1.52 -9.57
C ALA A 69 9.01 0.83 -10.94
N ALA A 70 7.80 0.34 -11.23
CA ALA A 70 7.50 -0.24 -12.54
C ALA A 70 7.67 0.78 -13.67
N MET A 71 7.12 1.99 -13.52
CA MET A 71 7.27 3.05 -14.52
C MET A 71 8.73 3.41 -14.79
N LEU A 72 9.54 3.49 -13.73
CA LEU A 72 10.97 3.81 -13.84
C LEU A 72 11.75 2.72 -14.60
N LEU A 73 11.46 1.43 -14.38
CA LEU A 73 12.33 0.33 -14.77
C LEU A 73 11.82 -0.53 -15.93
N ILE A 74 10.52 -0.53 -16.22
CA ILE A 74 9.95 -1.42 -17.26
C ILE A 74 10.50 -1.07 -18.66
N ARG A 75 10.57 0.21 -19.00
CA ARG A 75 11.10 0.64 -20.31
C ARG A 75 12.59 0.37 -20.47
N PRO A 76 13.47 0.70 -19.50
CA PRO A 76 14.87 0.31 -19.52
C PRO A 76 15.09 -1.19 -19.70
N ILE A 77 14.36 -2.04 -18.95
CA ILE A 77 14.54 -3.49 -19.02
C ILE A 77 14.05 -4.06 -20.35
N LEU A 78 12.92 -3.55 -20.88
CA LEU A 78 12.42 -3.96 -22.21
C LEU A 78 13.38 -3.54 -23.32
N ARG A 79 13.87 -2.30 -23.29
CA ARG A 79 14.87 -1.81 -24.28
C ARG A 79 16.16 -2.62 -24.22
N ALA A 80 16.66 -2.91 -23.02
CA ALA A 80 17.87 -3.71 -22.84
C ALA A 80 17.75 -5.13 -23.44
N ASN A 81 16.55 -5.68 -23.46
CA ASN A 81 16.27 -7.04 -23.93
C ASN A 81 15.63 -7.09 -25.34
N ALA A 82 15.38 -5.96 -26.01
CA ALA A 82 14.68 -5.90 -27.31
C ALA A 82 15.34 -6.75 -28.42
N TRP A 83 16.64 -6.96 -28.37
CA TRP A 83 17.40 -7.79 -29.31
C TRP A 83 17.22 -9.31 -29.08
N ARG A 84 16.67 -9.73 -27.92
CA ARG A 84 16.50 -11.13 -27.52
C ARG A 84 15.19 -11.70 -28.04
N LYS A 85 15.21 -12.95 -28.48
CA LYS A 85 14.01 -13.70 -28.88
C LYS A 85 13.20 -14.18 -27.67
N HIS A 86 13.88 -14.51 -26.57
CA HIS A 86 13.28 -15.05 -25.35
C HIS A 86 13.33 -14.00 -24.24
N GLN A 87 12.33 -13.13 -24.15
CA GLN A 87 12.27 -12.05 -23.15
C GLN A 87 11.02 -12.11 -22.26
N VAL A 88 10.05 -12.99 -22.54
CA VAL A 88 8.78 -13.06 -21.79
C VAL A 88 9.01 -13.30 -20.28
N HIS A 89 9.95 -14.18 -19.94
CA HIS A 89 10.27 -14.47 -18.54
C HIS A 89 10.80 -13.24 -17.79
N VAL A 90 11.50 -12.33 -18.46
CA VAL A 90 11.99 -11.09 -17.84
C VAL A 90 10.83 -10.24 -17.36
N VAL A 91 9.77 -10.13 -18.17
CA VAL A 91 8.55 -9.40 -17.80
C VAL A 91 7.77 -10.11 -16.70
N VAL A 92 7.66 -11.43 -16.78
CA VAL A 92 6.97 -12.24 -15.76
C VAL A 92 7.62 -12.06 -14.38
N PHE A 93 8.94 -12.18 -14.29
CA PHE A 93 9.66 -11.99 -13.03
C PHE A 93 9.67 -10.52 -12.58
N PHE A 94 9.62 -9.57 -13.51
CA PHE A 94 9.44 -8.16 -13.19
C PHE A 94 8.09 -7.93 -12.47
N ILE A 95 7.02 -8.54 -12.97
CA ILE A 95 5.70 -8.48 -12.33
C ILE A 95 5.75 -9.09 -10.92
N PHE A 96 6.34 -10.27 -10.76
CA PHE A 96 6.41 -10.91 -9.45
C PHE A 96 7.25 -10.11 -8.45
N LEU A 97 8.43 -9.67 -8.83
CA LEU A 97 9.38 -9.03 -7.94
C LEU A 97 9.09 -7.55 -7.73
N VAL A 98 8.96 -6.78 -8.81
CA VAL A 98 8.86 -5.31 -8.73
C VAL A 98 7.42 -4.87 -8.53
N ALA A 99 6.48 -5.42 -9.33
CA ALA A 99 5.09 -4.98 -9.28
C ALA A 99 4.25 -5.62 -8.15
N ASN A 100 4.78 -6.65 -7.45
CA ASN A 100 4.07 -7.30 -6.34
C ASN A 100 4.94 -7.39 -5.08
N ILE A 101 5.89 -8.32 -5.01
CA ILE A 101 6.64 -8.61 -3.77
C ILE A 101 7.34 -7.37 -3.22
N GLY A 102 7.93 -6.54 -4.10
CA GLY A 102 8.61 -5.32 -3.72
C GLY A 102 7.73 -4.31 -2.97
N GLY A 103 6.41 -4.33 -3.18
CA GLY A 103 5.48 -3.44 -2.51
C GLY A 103 5.15 -3.79 -1.06
N SER A 104 5.61 -4.93 -0.53
CA SER A 104 5.10 -5.48 0.73
C SER A 104 5.63 -4.85 2.01
N LEU A 105 6.71 -4.05 1.98
CA LEU A 105 7.42 -3.61 3.19
C LEU A 105 6.97 -2.25 3.75
N THR A 106 6.27 -1.43 2.99
CA THR A 106 5.74 -0.17 3.49
C THR A 106 4.33 0.10 2.97
N PRO A 107 3.55 0.95 3.66
CA PRO A 107 2.23 1.36 3.18
C PRO A 107 2.23 2.05 1.81
N LEU A 108 3.38 2.57 1.37
CA LEU A 108 3.52 3.22 0.07
C LEU A 108 3.68 2.22 -1.08
N GLY A 109 4.10 0.99 -0.75
CA GLY A 109 4.39 -0.04 -1.73
C GLY A 109 3.15 -0.53 -2.46
N ASP A 110 2.08 -0.78 -1.70
CA ASP A 110 0.86 -1.38 -2.27
C ASP A 110 -0.41 -0.77 -1.64
N PRO A 111 -1.45 -0.48 -2.45
CA PRO A 111 -2.70 0.16 -2.01
C PRO A 111 -3.37 -0.45 -0.77
N PRO A 112 -3.53 -1.78 -0.62
CA PRO A 112 -4.13 -2.36 0.58
C PRO A 112 -3.35 -2.08 1.86
N LEU A 113 -2.02 -1.96 1.79
CA LEU A 113 -1.18 -1.63 2.95
C LEU A 113 -1.39 -0.19 3.41
N PHE A 114 -1.57 0.73 2.46
CA PHE A 114 -1.89 2.12 2.77
C PHE A 114 -3.27 2.25 3.43
N LEU A 115 -4.24 1.47 2.99
CA LEU A 115 -5.54 1.41 3.65
C LEU A 115 -5.40 0.95 5.11
N GLY A 116 -4.59 -0.08 5.38
CA GLY A 116 -4.27 -0.51 6.74
C GLY A 116 -3.66 0.62 7.57
N PHE A 117 -2.74 1.40 6.98
CA PHE A 117 -2.16 2.58 7.62
C PHE A 117 -3.22 3.65 7.94
N LEU A 118 -4.15 3.96 7.03
CA LEU A 118 -5.26 4.88 7.29
C LEU A 118 -6.18 4.39 8.41
N LYS A 119 -6.30 3.07 8.59
CA LYS A 119 -7.06 2.44 9.70
C LYS A 119 -6.24 2.30 11.00
N GLY A 120 -5.10 2.95 11.09
CA GLY A 120 -4.30 3.06 12.32
C GLY A 120 -3.19 2.03 12.49
N VAL A 121 -2.91 1.19 11.48
CA VAL A 121 -1.73 0.32 11.50
C VAL A 121 -0.47 1.18 11.40
N ASP A 122 0.52 0.90 12.24
CA ASP A 122 1.78 1.65 12.23
C ASP A 122 2.50 1.56 10.87
N PHE A 123 3.12 2.67 10.43
CA PHE A 123 3.79 2.75 9.13
C PHE A 123 4.87 1.66 8.96
N PHE A 124 5.62 1.36 10.02
CA PHE A 124 6.70 0.38 9.97
C PHE A 124 6.25 -1.05 10.35
N TRP A 125 4.96 -1.25 10.63
CA TRP A 125 4.47 -2.57 11.00
C TRP A 125 4.73 -3.63 9.92
N THR A 126 4.55 -3.27 8.67
CA THR A 126 4.76 -4.15 7.51
C THR A 126 6.23 -4.55 7.32
N MET A 127 7.20 -3.81 7.87
CA MET A 127 8.61 -4.21 7.85
C MET A 127 8.87 -5.50 8.65
N LYS A 128 7.95 -5.92 9.53
CA LYS A 128 8.00 -7.23 10.17
C LYS A 128 7.88 -8.39 9.17
N LEU A 129 7.40 -8.13 7.96
CA LEU A 129 7.36 -9.10 6.86
C LEU A 129 8.71 -9.31 6.19
N PHE A 130 9.70 -8.46 6.48
CA PHE A 130 11.05 -8.56 5.85
C PHE A 130 11.68 -9.95 5.96
N PRO A 131 11.65 -10.68 7.11
CA PRO A 131 12.21 -12.01 7.23
C PRO A 131 11.55 -13.06 6.32
N VAL A 132 10.33 -12.83 5.87
CA VAL A 132 9.61 -13.71 4.93
C VAL A 132 9.79 -13.23 3.49
N MET A 133 9.67 -11.91 3.27
CA MET A 133 9.77 -11.29 1.95
C MET A 133 11.17 -11.42 1.35
N ALA A 134 12.22 -11.14 2.12
CA ALA A 134 13.58 -11.12 1.61
C ALA A 134 14.06 -12.51 1.13
N PRO A 135 13.88 -13.62 1.87
CA PRO A 135 14.21 -14.95 1.36
C PRO A 135 13.42 -15.32 0.10
N LEU A 136 12.14 -14.97 0.03
CA LEU A 136 11.30 -15.22 -1.15
C LEU A 136 11.81 -14.44 -2.36
N ALA A 137 12.12 -13.14 -2.20
CA ALA A 137 12.66 -12.30 -3.26
C ALA A 137 14.03 -12.81 -3.74
N ILE A 138 14.93 -13.18 -2.81
CA ILE A 138 16.23 -13.75 -3.14
C ILE A 138 16.07 -15.07 -3.89
N PHE A 139 15.20 -15.96 -3.42
CA PHE A 139 14.91 -17.22 -4.10
C PHE A 139 14.44 -16.99 -5.55
N LEU A 140 13.49 -16.07 -5.76
CA LEU A 140 13.01 -15.75 -7.11
C LEU A 140 14.08 -15.09 -7.97
N LEU A 141 14.94 -14.24 -7.42
CA LEU A 141 16.07 -13.65 -8.15
C LEU A 141 17.07 -14.72 -8.57
N VAL A 142 17.36 -15.72 -7.72
CA VAL A 142 18.23 -16.84 -8.06
C VAL A 142 17.61 -17.71 -9.16
N VAL A 143 16.33 -18.06 -9.02
CA VAL A 143 15.58 -18.81 -10.05
C VAL A 143 15.58 -18.06 -11.37
N PHE A 144 15.31 -16.76 -11.33
CA PHE A 144 15.37 -15.89 -12.51
C PHE A 144 16.74 -15.89 -13.15
N PHE A 145 17.81 -15.69 -12.37
CA PHE A 145 19.17 -15.65 -12.89
C PHE A 145 19.56 -16.95 -13.60
N ILE A 146 19.22 -18.11 -13.00
CA ILE A 146 19.47 -19.42 -13.60
C ILE A 146 18.68 -19.55 -14.91
N PHE A 147 17.37 -19.23 -14.86
CA PHE A 147 16.49 -19.37 -16.02
C PHE A 147 16.89 -18.41 -17.15
N ASP A 148 17.16 -17.14 -16.83
CA ASP A 148 17.60 -16.14 -17.81
C ASP A 148 18.97 -16.51 -18.40
N SER A 149 19.89 -17.11 -17.61
CA SER A 149 21.20 -17.60 -18.10
C SER A 149 21.03 -18.76 -19.09
N LEU A 150 20.07 -19.66 -18.86
CA LEU A 150 19.75 -20.75 -19.78
C LEU A 150 19.16 -20.23 -21.10
N MET A 151 18.24 -19.24 -21.00
CA MET A 151 17.65 -18.60 -22.18
C MET A 151 18.70 -17.77 -22.95
N PHE A 152 19.55 -17.03 -22.23
CA PHE A 152 20.62 -16.24 -22.82
C PHE A 152 21.61 -17.07 -23.67
N LYS A 153 21.93 -18.28 -23.25
CA LYS A 153 22.77 -19.20 -24.03
C LYS A 153 22.16 -19.65 -25.34
N LYS A 154 20.82 -19.54 -25.49
CA LYS A 154 20.10 -19.87 -26.72
C LYS A 154 20.01 -18.67 -27.68
N GLU A 155 20.33 -17.46 -27.18
CA GLU A 155 20.38 -16.29 -28.01
C GLU A 155 21.66 -16.25 -28.86
N GLY A 156 21.59 -15.60 -30.02
CA GLY A 156 22.76 -15.36 -30.85
C GLY A 156 23.71 -14.33 -30.23
N LYS A 157 24.72 -13.92 -30.99
CA LYS A 157 25.56 -12.80 -30.56
C LYS A 157 24.71 -11.54 -30.43
N ALA A 158 24.85 -10.86 -29.29
CA ALA A 158 24.24 -9.54 -29.12
C ALA A 158 24.71 -8.60 -30.22
N PRO A 159 23.84 -7.79 -30.80
CA PRO A 159 24.21 -6.79 -31.79
C PRO A 159 25.33 -5.89 -31.25
N ASP A 160 26.22 -5.47 -32.13
CA ASP A 160 27.22 -4.47 -31.76
C ASP A 160 26.56 -3.09 -31.98
N ASP A 161 25.94 -2.56 -30.93
CA ASP A 161 25.07 -1.39 -30.99
C ASP A 161 25.87 -0.05 -31.07
N GLY A 162 27.09 -0.06 -31.53
CA GLY A 162 27.88 1.16 -31.70
C GLY A 162 28.30 1.82 -30.39
N GLU A 163 28.22 3.14 -30.30
CA GLU A 163 28.67 3.91 -29.14
C GLU A 163 27.88 3.55 -27.86
N LYS A 164 28.60 3.14 -26.83
CA LYS A 164 28.03 2.90 -25.50
C LYS A 164 27.66 4.23 -24.86
N VAL A 165 26.37 4.56 -24.82
CA VAL A 165 25.88 5.71 -24.08
C VAL A 165 25.94 5.41 -22.59
N PRO A 166 26.66 6.20 -21.77
CA PRO A 166 26.75 5.97 -20.34
C PRO A 166 25.38 6.06 -19.67
N LEU A 167 25.18 5.26 -18.64
CA LEU A 167 23.96 5.32 -17.84
C LEU A 167 23.86 6.67 -17.15
N LYS A 168 22.74 7.36 -17.34
CA LYS A 168 22.42 8.64 -16.73
C LYS A 168 21.02 8.59 -16.10
N LEU A 169 20.93 9.03 -14.87
CA LEU A 169 19.66 9.20 -14.18
C LEU A 169 19.23 10.66 -14.32
N ASP A 170 18.22 10.90 -15.10
CA ASP A 170 17.60 12.21 -15.28
C ASP A 170 16.42 12.38 -14.29
N GLY A 171 16.21 13.61 -13.82
CA GLY A 171 15.13 13.91 -12.87
C GLY A 171 15.40 13.47 -11.42
N GLY A 172 16.68 13.29 -11.04
CA GLY A 172 17.07 12.82 -9.70
C GLY A 172 16.49 13.62 -8.53
N VAL A 173 16.10 14.89 -8.75
CA VAL A 173 15.38 15.72 -7.77
C VAL A 173 14.08 15.07 -7.29
N ASN A 174 13.44 14.25 -8.11
CA ASN A 174 12.20 13.58 -7.74
C ASN A 174 12.40 12.46 -6.73
N PHE A 175 13.59 11.89 -6.57
CA PHE A 175 13.91 11.03 -5.42
C PHE A 175 13.80 11.81 -4.11
N ALA A 176 14.26 13.06 -4.08
CA ALA A 176 14.07 13.93 -2.91
C ALA A 176 12.57 14.21 -2.69
N MET A 177 11.77 14.38 -3.76
CA MET A 177 10.31 14.53 -3.63
C MET A 177 9.66 13.29 -3.02
N VAL A 178 10.06 12.07 -3.43
CA VAL A 178 9.61 10.81 -2.78
C VAL A 178 9.99 10.81 -1.29
N GLY A 179 11.20 11.22 -0.94
CA GLY A 179 11.61 11.40 0.46
C GLY A 179 10.75 12.41 1.21
N CYS A 180 10.39 13.53 0.58
CA CYS A 180 9.48 14.53 1.16
C CYS A 180 8.05 13.98 1.35
N ILE A 181 7.55 13.13 0.43
CA ILE A 181 6.25 12.44 0.57
C ILE A 181 6.26 11.57 1.82
N ILE A 182 7.30 10.74 2.00
CA ILE A 182 7.47 9.89 3.19
C ILE A 182 7.50 10.75 4.45
N ALA A 183 8.32 11.81 4.44
CA ALA A 183 8.43 12.74 5.57
C ALA A 183 7.07 13.41 5.90
N ALA A 184 6.29 13.81 4.90
CA ALA A 184 4.97 14.42 5.10
C ALA A 184 3.98 13.44 5.77
N ILE A 185 4.01 12.16 5.38
CA ILE A 185 3.17 11.11 5.99
C ILE A 185 3.56 10.89 7.46
N LEU A 186 4.84 10.70 7.74
CA LEU A 186 5.34 10.49 9.10
C LEU A 186 5.09 11.71 9.98
N PHE A 187 5.31 12.91 9.44
CA PHE A 187 5.04 14.18 10.13
C PHE A 187 3.56 14.32 10.47
N SER A 188 2.65 14.02 9.55
CA SER A 188 1.21 14.11 9.81
C SER A 188 0.77 13.15 10.91
N THR A 189 1.32 11.94 10.95
CA THR A 189 1.06 10.96 12.00
C THR A 189 1.54 11.45 13.38
N TRP A 190 2.76 12.01 13.41
CA TRP A 190 3.30 12.61 14.63
C TRP A 190 2.46 13.82 15.08
N LEU A 191 2.06 14.68 14.13
CA LEU A 191 1.28 15.89 14.39
C LEU A 191 -0.12 15.53 14.94
N GLY A 192 -0.78 14.52 14.36
CA GLY A 192 -2.06 14.00 14.84
C GLY A 192 -1.96 13.57 16.29
N LYS A 193 -0.96 12.76 16.63
CA LYS A 193 -0.77 12.23 17.99
C LYS A 193 -0.40 13.31 19.03
N ASN A 194 0.31 14.38 18.65
CA ASN A 194 0.92 15.30 19.63
C ASN A 194 0.29 16.69 19.68
N LYS A 195 -0.45 17.12 18.63
CA LYS A 195 -0.95 18.51 18.54
C LYS A 195 -2.46 18.62 18.31
N PHE A 196 -3.06 17.64 17.68
CA PHE A 196 -4.48 17.65 17.30
C PHE A 196 -5.32 16.62 18.06
N THR A 197 -4.81 16.14 19.20
CA THR A 197 -5.54 15.28 20.12
C THR A 197 -6.18 16.15 21.21
N ASP A 198 -7.42 15.92 21.56
CA ASP A 198 -8.07 16.56 22.69
C ASP A 198 -7.78 15.77 23.97
N THR A 199 -6.88 16.32 24.80
CA THR A 199 -6.44 15.66 26.05
C THR A 199 -7.56 15.53 27.08
N ALA A 200 -8.55 16.42 27.05
CA ALA A 200 -9.68 16.36 28.00
C ALA A 200 -10.58 15.16 27.71
N VAL A 201 -10.90 14.90 26.44
CA VAL A 201 -11.65 13.72 26.00
C VAL A 201 -10.84 12.43 26.27
N ALA A 202 -9.52 12.49 26.07
CA ALA A 202 -8.62 11.39 26.37
C ALA A 202 -8.67 10.97 27.84
N GLU A 203 -8.69 11.93 28.75
CA GLU A 203 -8.75 11.67 30.19
C GLU A 203 -10.13 11.15 30.63
N ASP A 204 -11.22 11.66 30.05
CA ASP A 204 -12.59 11.22 30.39
C ASP A 204 -12.86 9.76 30.00
N MET A 205 -12.34 9.32 28.86
CA MET A 205 -12.51 7.93 28.39
C MET A 205 -11.52 6.94 28.98
N LYS A 206 -10.44 7.40 29.63
CA LYS A 206 -9.39 6.55 30.19
C LYS A 206 -9.92 5.53 31.21
N PRO A 207 -10.76 5.89 32.22
CA PRO A 207 -11.26 4.93 33.18
C PRO A 207 -12.20 3.87 32.56
N GLN A 208 -12.94 4.23 31.49
CA GLN A 208 -13.81 3.29 30.79
C GLN A 208 -12.97 2.24 30.03
N ILE A 209 -11.90 2.68 29.39
CA ILE A 209 -10.98 1.80 28.66
C ILE A 209 -10.23 0.89 29.66
N GLU A 210 -9.71 1.43 30.76
CA GLU A 210 -9.02 0.65 31.79
C GLU A 210 -9.93 -0.44 32.39
N LYS A 211 -11.20 -0.11 32.64
CA LYS A 211 -12.19 -1.08 33.10
C LYS A 211 -12.44 -2.19 32.08
N ALA A 212 -12.64 -1.82 30.82
CA ALA A 212 -12.86 -2.79 29.75
C ALA A 212 -11.61 -3.68 29.50
N GLU A 213 -10.40 -3.11 29.61
CA GLU A 213 -9.14 -3.87 29.56
C GLU A 213 -8.98 -4.84 30.72
N PHE A 214 -9.45 -4.47 31.91
CA PHE A 214 -9.47 -5.37 33.07
C PHE A 214 -10.42 -6.54 32.83
N GLU A 215 -11.66 -6.28 32.39
CA GLU A 215 -12.65 -7.30 32.02
C GLU A 215 -12.13 -8.24 30.93
N MET A 216 -11.43 -7.70 29.93
CA MET A 216 -10.78 -8.50 28.87
C MET A 216 -9.70 -9.44 29.45
N LYS A 217 -8.88 -8.95 30.39
CA LYS A 217 -7.85 -9.77 31.05
C LYS A 217 -8.45 -10.87 31.91
N GLU A 218 -9.53 -10.58 32.62
CA GLU A 218 -10.25 -11.60 33.38
C GLU A 218 -10.86 -12.69 32.50
N ALA A 219 -11.53 -12.29 31.42
CA ALA A 219 -12.10 -13.23 30.46
C ALA A 219 -11.03 -14.09 29.78
N LYS A 220 -9.87 -13.49 29.46
CA LYS A 220 -8.70 -14.23 28.95
C LYS A 220 -8.17 -15.23 29.97
N ALA A 221 -8.00 -14.82 31.24
CA ALA A 221 -7.51 -15.69 32.30
C ALA A 221 -8.46 -16.86 32.54
N ALA A 222 -9.78 -16.61 32.55
CA ALA A 222 -10.79 -17.66 32.69
C ALA A 222 -10.74 -18.68 31.54
N LEU A 223 -10.51 -18.22 30.30
CA LEU A 223 -10.34 -19.10 29.15
C LEU A 223 -9.05 -19.93 29.26
N VAL A 224 -7.93 -19.30 29.59
CA VAL A 224 -6.62 -19.97 29.74
C VAL A 224 -6.64 -21.00 30.85
N ASN A 225 -7.22 -20.68 32.04
CA ASN A 225 -7.35 -21.62 33.15
C ASN A 225 -8.22 -22.81 32.74
N PHE A 226 -9.35 -22.58 32.08
CA PHE A 226 -10.21 -23.65 31.61
C PHE A 226 -9.50 -24.59 30.62
N VAL A 227 -8.72 -24.05 29.68
CA VAL A 227 -7.91 -24.85 28.75
C VAL A 227 -6.81 -25.62 29.46
N GLY A 228 -6.16 -25.01 30.46
CA GLY A 228 -5.11 -25.67 31.27
C GLY A 228 -5.64 -26.82 32.15
N GLU A 229 -6.88 -26.72 32.64
CA GLU A 229 -7.53 -27.78 33.39
C GLU A 229 -8.13 -28.89 32.49
N ASN A 230 -8.43 -28.58 31.25
CA ASN A 230 -9.10 -29.47 30.31
C ASN A 230 -8.34 -29.54 28.96
N GLU A 231 -7.15 -30.15 28.95
CA GLU A 231 -6.28 -30.18 27.76
C GLU A 231 -6.97 -30.68 26.46
N ASN A 232 -8.01 -31.51 26.57
CA ASN A 232 -8.78 -32.02 25.44
C ASN A 232 -9.99 -31.13 25.04
N ALA A 233 -10.32 -30.11 25.82
CA ALA A 233 -11.49 -29.25 25.57
C ALA A 233 -11.37 -28.47 24.25
N THR A 234 -10.15 -28.12 23.84
CA THR A 234 -9.88 -27.42 22.58
C THR A 234 -10.07 -28.34 21.35
N LEU A 235 -9.97 -29.65 21.52
CA LEU A 235 -10.13 -30.65 20.44
C LEU A 235 -11.60 -31.06 20.28
N ASP A 236 -12.40 -30.93 21.35
CA ASP A 236 -13.83 -31.24 21.31
C ASP A 236 -14.64 -30.00 20.93
N LYS A 237 -15.01 -29.95 19.64
CA LYS A 237 -15.84 -28.86 19.08
C LYS A 237 -17.26 -28.81 19.67
N SER A 238 -17.68 -29.77 20.49
CA SER A 238 -18.98 -29.82 21.16
C SER A 238 -18.96 -29.26 22.59
N ASN A 239 -17.80 -28.83 23.10
CA ASN A 239 -17.67 -28.29 24.43
C ASN A 239 -18.27 -26.87 24.53
N GLU A 240 -19.54 -26.80 24.96
CA GLU A 240 -20.30 -25.54 25.08
C GLU A 240 -19.61 -24.56 26.04
N GLU A 241 -19.03 -24.99 27.15
CA GLU A 241 -18.38 -24.13 28.13
C GLU A 241 -17.11 -23.48 27.58
N TYR A 242 -16.32 -24.22 26.80
CA TYR A 242 -15.17 -23.65 26.07
C TYR A 242 -15.62 -22.56 25.09
N HIS A 243 -16.68 -22.83 24.33
CA HIS A 243 -17.20 -21.87 23.36
C HIS A 243 -17.77 -20.64 24.05
N GLU A 244 -18.46 -20.79 25.19
CA GLU A 244 -18.98 -19.66 25.95
C GLU A 244 -17.87 -18.75 26.48
N LYS A 245 -16.85 -19.31 27.14
CA LYS A 245 -15.71 -18.55 27.66
C LYS A 245 -14.93 -17.87 26.54
N ARG A 246 -14.78 -18.53 25.43
CA ARG A 246 -14.13 -17.98 24.25
C ARG A 246 -14.94 -16.82 23.64
N VAL A 247 -16.24 -16.95 23.48
CA VAL A 247 -17.12 -15.89 23.02
C VAL A 247 -17.06 -14.69 23.97
N GLN A 248 -17.10 -14.92 25.28
CA GLN A 248 -16.99 -13.86 26.29
C GLN A 248 -15.66 -13.10 26.18
N HIS A 249 -14.53 -13.80 25.99
CA HIS A 249 -13.24 -13.14 25.75
C HIS A 249 -13.25 -12.31 24.47
N LEU A 250 -13.82 -12.82 23.37
CA LEU A 250 -13.91 -12.09 22.11
C LEU A 250 -14.80 -10.86 22.18
N HIS A 251 -15.91 -10.93 22.92
CA HIS A 251 -16.74 -9.75 23.20
C HIS A 251 -15.98 -8.68 23.97
N SER A 252 -15.24 -9.07 25.00
CA SER A 252 -14.43 -8.10 25.76
C SER A 252 -13.34 -7.46 24.91
N VAL A 253 -12.67 -8.21 24.02
CA VAL A 253 -11.70 -7.67 23.04
C VAL A 253 -12.38 -6.69 22.08
N ALA A 254 -13.56 -7.04 21.54
CA ALA A 254 -14.32 -6.18 20.65
C ALA A 254 -14.74 -4.88 21.34
N HIS A 255 -15.18 -4.96 22.59
CA HIS A 255 -15.57 -3.79 23.39
C HIS A 255 -14.40 -2.85 23.67
N VAL A 256 -13.22 -3.36 24.05
CA VAL A 256 -12.00 -2.55 24.21
C VAL A 256 -11.63 -1.86 22.90
N ASN A 257 -11.67 -2.58 21.79
CA ASN A 257 -11.35 -2.02 20.48
C ASN A 257 -12.35 -0.93 20.07
N GLN A 258 -13.64 -1.12 20.36
CA GLN A 258 -14.69 -0.12 20.12
C GLN A 258 -14.45 1.16 20.93
N LEU A 259 -14.17 1.03 22.24
CA LEU A 259 -13.88 2.19 23.10
C LEU A 259 -12.63 2.93 22.65
N ARG A 260 -11.58 2.21 22.25
CA ARG A 260 -10.35 2.83 21.72
C ARG A 260 -10.60 3.54 20.39
N ALA A 261 -11.43 2.98 19.51
CA ALA A 261 -11.80 3.62 18.25
C ALA A 261 -12.66 4.87 18.49
N GLN A 262 -13.61 4.82 19.41
CA GLN A 262 -14.43 5.96 19.82
C GLN A 262 -13.55 7.06 20.42
N LYS A 263 -12.66 6.72 21.35
CA LYS A 263 -11.69 7.65 21.93
C LYS A 263 -10.89 8.35 20.82
N SER A 264 -10.30 7.58 19.89
CA SER A 264 -9.51 8.14 18.79
C SER A 264 -10.33 9.07 17.89
N HIS A 265 -11.61 8.79 17.70
CA HIS A 265 -12.53 9.64 16.94
C HIS A 265 -12.85 10.94 17.68
N ASP A 266 -13.21 10.85 18.96
CA ASP A 266 -13.68 11.98 19.76
C ASP A 266 -12.54 12.94 20.15
N GLU A 267 -11.30 12.41 20.30
CA GLU A 267 -10.10 13.21 20.57
C GLU A 267 -9.60 14.00 19.34
N THR A 268 -10.03 13.63 18.14
CA THR A 268 -9.44 14.17 16.91
C THR A 268 -10.00 15.54 16.55
N LYS A 269 -9.16 16.58 16.60
CA LYS A 269 -9.52 17.93 16.12
C LYS A 269 -9.49 17.97 14.59
N GLY A 270 -10.59 18.48 13.99
CA GLY A 270 -10.75 18.51 12.55
C GLY A 270 -11.85 19.44 12.06
N ILE A 271 -12.10 19.43 10.76
CA ILE A 271 -13.19 20.12 10.10
C ILE A 271 -14.37 19.18 9.94
N HIS A 272 -15.56 19.61 10.35
CA HIS A 272 -16.79 18.85 10.16
C HIS A 272 -17.39 19.13 8.78
N ILE A 273 -17.46 18.08 7.93
CA ILE A 273 -18.05 18.14 6.59
C ILE A 273 -19.20 17.15 6.54
N PHE A 274 -20.45 17.65 6.48
CA PHE A 274 -21.67 16.83 6.46
C PHE A 274 -21.71 15.73 7.56
N GLY A 275 -21.26 16.08 8.77
CA GLY A 275 -21.21 15.15 9.91
C GLY A 275 -19.95 14.30 10.00
N VAL A 276 -19.08 14.29 9.00
CA VAL A 276 -17.79 13.59 9.03
C VAL A 276 -16.70 14.55 9.50
N THR A 277 -15.94 14.15 10.53
CA THR A 277 -14.79 14.92 11.03
C THR A 277 -13.54 14.55 10.24
N VAL A 278 -13.03 15.48 9.45
CA VAL A 278 -11.75 15.34 8.74
C VAL A 278 -10.63 15.90 9.61
N PRO A 279 -9.68 15.08 10.10
CA PRO A 279 -8.61 15.52 10.99
C PRO A 279 -7.73 16.59 10.35
N PHE A 280 -7.31 17.60 11.13
CA PHE A 280 -6.36 18.60 10.65
C PHE A 280 -5.03 18.00 10.19
N SER A 281 -4.57 16.95 10.85
CA SER A 281 -3.36 16.22 10.45
C SER A 281 -3.47 15.63 9.04
N ASN A 282 -4.65 15.10 8.66
CA ASN A 282 -4.90 14.59 7.32
C ASN A 282 -4.91 15.70 6.28
N LEU A 283 -5.58 16.83 6.57
CA LEU A 283 -5.61 17.99 5.67
C LEU A 283 -4.21 18.57 5.42
N ILE A 284 -3.37 18.66 6.46
CA ILE A 284 -1.98 19.11 6.34
C ILE A 284 -1.19 18.14 5.48
N ARG A 285 -1.31 16.84 5.74
CA ARG A 285 -0.67 15.78 4.92
C ARG A 285 -1.07 15.92 3.45
N ASP A 286 -2.36 15.96 3.19
CA ASP A 286 -2.89 15.98 1.82
C ASP A 286 -2.48 17.25 1.08
N GLY A 287 -2.50 18.40 1.77
CA GLY A 287 -1.98 19.67 1.26
C GLY A 287 -0.48 19.62 0.94
N LEU A 288 0.33 19.02 1.81
CA LEU A 288 1.76 18.80 1.55
C LEU A 288 1.99 17.88 0.36
N LEU A 289 1.24 16.78 0.24
CA LEU A 289 1.35 15.85 -0.87
C LEU A 289 0.99 16.51 -2.21
N ILE A 290 -0.07 17.31 -2.26
CA ILE A 290 -0.46 18.09 -3.44
C ILE A 290 0.64 19.10 -3.81
N LEU A 291 1.19 19.80 -2.82
CA LEU A 291 2.29 20.74 -3.04
C LEU A 291 3.53 20.05 -3.60
N ILE A 292 3.92 18.91 -3.05
CA ILE A 292 5.08 18.14 -3.53
C ILE A 292 4.84 17.65 -4.96
N GLY A 293 3.65 17.15 -5.27
CA GLY A 293 3.26 16.75 -6.63
C GLY A 293 3.35 17.94 -7.62
N PHE A 294 2.85 19.10 -7.22
CA PHE A 294 2.95 20.33 -8.01
C PHE A 294 4.40 20.77 -8.21
N LEU A 295 5.24 20.74 -7.17
CA LEU A 295 6.67 21.05 -7.27
C LEU A 295 7.39 20.06 -8.21
N SER A 296 7.07 18.78 -8.14
CA SER A 296 7.59 17.78 -9.07
C SER A 296 7.25 18.13 -10.54
N LEU A 297 6.01 18.55 -10.82
CA LEU A 297 5.60 18.98 -12.16
C LEU A 297 6.30 20.29 -12.61
N ARG A 298 6.65 21.16 -11.67
CA ARG A 298 7.38 22.37 -11.99
C ARG A 298 8.85 22.13 -12.26
N LEU A 299 9.48 21.22 -11.51
CA LEU A 299 10.91 20.89 -11.67
C LEU A 299 11.17 19.95 -12.84
N THR A 300 10.24 19.09 -13.13
CA THR A 300 10.23 18.20 -14.31
C THR A 300 8.89 18.35 -15.03
N PRO A 301 8.76 19.34 -15.94
CA PRO A 301 7.48 19.70 -16.55
C PRO A 301 6.92 18.61 -17.46
N MET A 302 5.63 18.67 -17.71
CA MET A 302 4.96 17.85 -18.71
C MET A 302 5.48 18.23 -20.11
N TYR A 303 5.40 17.28 -21.02
CA TYR A 303 5.80 17.42 -22.42
C TYR A 303 4.59 17.74 -23.31
N LYS A 304 4.87 18.22 -24.53
CA LYS A 304 3.85 18.49 -25.52
C LYS A 304 3.40 17.20 -26.20
N MET A 305 2.09 17.01 -26.32
CA MET A 305 1.46 15.91 -27.05
C MET A 305 0.99 16.40 -28.42
N VAL A 306 1.14 15.55 -29.41
CA VAL A 306 0.60 15.74 -30.77
C VAL A 306 -0.18 14.48 -31.16
N LYS A 307 -1.11 14.61 -32.11
CA LYS A 307 -1.80 13.43 -32.62
C LYS A 307 -1.01 12.88 -33.80
N ASP A 308 -0.79 11.56 -33.79
CA ASP A 308 -0.21 10.87 -34.92
C ASP A 308 -1.23 10.72 -36.10
N ASP A 309 -0.79 10.15 -37.21
CA ASP A 309 -1.63 9.92 -38.38
C ASP A 309 -2.82 8.97 -38.13
N HIS A 310 -2.79 8.24 -37.01
CA HIS A 310 -3.86 7.34 -36.58
C HIS A 310 -4.74 7.96 -35.50
N GLY A 311 -4.49 9.23 -35.08
CA GLY A 311 -5.25 9.97 -34.10
C GLY A 311 -4.86 9.66 -32.62
N HIS A 312 -3.78 8.90 -32.40
CA HIS A 312 -3.27 8.64 -31.04
C HIS A 312 -2.44 9.82 -30.54
N GLU A 313 -2.53 10.11 -29.26
CA GLU A 313 -1.70 11.13 -28.62
C GLU A 313 -0.30 10.58 -28.37
N VAL A 314 0.69 11.17 -29.03
CA VAL A 314 2.11 10.81 -28.89
C VAL A 314 2.94 12.05 -28.50
N PRO A 315 4.12 11.88 -27.87
CA PRO A 315 5.02 13.01 -27.62
C PRO A 315 5.39 13.72 -28.92
N ALA A 316 5.49 15.05 -28.89
CA ALA A 316 5.99 15.81 -30.02
C ALA A 316 7.44 15.41 -30.35
N GLU A 317 7.85 15.61 -31.61
CA GLU A 317 9.18 15.28 -32.08
C GLU A 317 10.28 15.92 -31.19
N GLY A 318 11.27 15.13 -30.77
CA GLY A 318 12.36 15.56 -29.86
C GLY A 318 11.99 15.66 -28.37
N GLU A 319 10.74 15.54 -27.97
CA GLU A 319 10.36 15.58 -26.56
C GLU A 319 10.90 14.40 -25.78
N GLU A 320 10.95 13.19 -26.36
CA GLU A 320 11.52 12.02 -25.67
C GLU A 320 13.01 12.16 -25.36
N GLU A 321 13.74 12.91 -26.16
CA GLU A 321 15.17 13.17 -25.94
C GLU A 321 15.40 14.23 -24.85
N SER A 322 14.59 15.30 -24.85
CA SER A 322 14.77 16.49 -24.02
C SER A 322 13.99 16.45 -22.71
N ASN A 323 12.83 15.81 -22.67
CA ASN A 323 11.93 15.79 -21.54
C ASN A 323 11.95 14.45 -20.79
N VAL A 324 12.17 14.48 -19.48
CA VAL A 324 12.26 13.31 -18.62
C VAL A 324 10.94 12.51 -18.60
N ARG A 325 9.81 13.19 -18.55
CA ARG A 325 8.50 12.54 -18.50
C ARG A 325 8.09 11.91 -19.83
N ALA A 326 8.44 12.52 -20.96
CA ALA A 326 8.25 11.95 -22.28
C ALA A 326 9.09 10.67 -22.42
N ALA A 327 10.39 10.74 -22.09
CA ALA A 327 11.29 9.58 -22.11
C ALA A 327 10.81 8.43 -21.23
N ASN A 328 10.14 8.75 -20.09
CA ASN A 328 9.54 7.77 -19.18
C ASN A 328 8.12 7.35 -19.60
N GLY A 329 7.52 7.99 -20.61
CA GLY A 329 6.16 7.75 -21.08
C GLY A 329 5.09 8.00 -20.03
N PHE A 330 5.28 9.05 -19.26
CA PHE A 330 4.34 9.44 -18.21
C PHE A 330 3.03 9.95 -18.83
N THR A 331 1.91 9.34 -18.45
CA THR A 331 0.55 9.81 -18.76
C THR A 331 -0.30 9.77 -17.50
N TRP A 332 -1.44 10.47 -17.50
CA TRP A 332 -2.38 10.46 -16.38
C TRP A 332 -3.34 9.26 -16.39
N GLU A 333 -3.39 8.51 -17.49
CA GLU A 333 -4.32 7.40 -17.65
C GLU A 333 -4.22 6.36 -16.51
N PRO A 334 -3.03 5.84 -16.17
CA PRO A 334 -2.93 4.80 -15.12
C PRO A 334 -3.49 5.25 -13.79
N ILE A 335 -3.26 6.51 -13.37
CA ILE A 335 -3.78 7.00 -12.10
C ILE A 335 -5.30 7.23 -12.14
N LEU A 336 -5.84 7.63 -13.30
CA LEU A 336 -7.27 7.78 -13.49
C LEU A 336 -8.00 6.43 -13.49
N GLU A 337 -7.41 5.40 -14.08
CA GLU A 337 -7.93 4.02 -14.04
C GLU A 337 -7.93 3.49 -12.61
N VAL A 338 -6.82 3.65 -11.91
CA VAL A 338 -6.70 3.27 -10.49
C VAL A 338 -7.74 4.02 -9.64
N ALA A 339 -7.92 5.32 -9.85
CA ALA A 339 -8.91 6.11 -9.12
C ALA A 339 -10.34 5.57 -9.34
N LYS A 340 -10.73 5.28 -10.59
CA LYS A 340 -12.03 4.70 -10.92
C LYS A 340 -12.24 3.31 -10.31
N LEU A 341 -11.20 2.47 -10.33
CA LEU A 341 -11.25 1.13 -9.76
C LEU A 341 -11.42 1.19 -8.23
N PHE A 342 -10.60 2.00 -7.57
CA PHE A 342 -10.58 2.04 -6.12
C PHE A 342 -11.80 2.70 -5.50
N ILE A 343 -12.45 3.69 -6.15
CA ILE A 343 -13.71 4.23 -5.61
C ILE A 343 -14.77 3.12 -5.51
N ALA A 344 -14.84 2.24 -6.50
CA ALA A 344 -15.76 1.10 -6.47
C ALA A 344 -15.38 0.10 -5.37
N ILE A 345 -14.08 -0.22 -5.22
CA ILE A 345 -13.58 -1.13 -4.16
C ILE A 345 -13.91 -0.56 -2.77
N PHE A 346 -13.61 0.71 -2.51
CA PHE A 346 -13.88 1.34 -1.22
C PHE A 346 -15.36 1.33 -0.86
N ILE A 347 -16.24 1.62 -1.82
CA ILE A 347 -17.69 1.57 -1.61
C ILE A 347 -18.19 0.13 -1.38
N CYS A 348 -17.72 -0.84 -2.16
CA CYS A 348 -18.09 -2.25 -2.02
C CYS A 348 -17.58 -2.87 -0.71
N MET A 349 -16.51 -2.32 -0.13
CA MET A 349 -15.93 -2.81 1.11
C MET A 349 -16.76 -2.42 2.35
N ILE A 350 -17.63 -1.38 2.28
CA ILE A 350 -18.44 -0.92 3.42
C ILE A 350 -19.24 -2.04 4.08
N PRO A 351 -20.06 -2.82 3.36
CA PRO A 351 -20.81 -3.90 3.97
C PRO A 351 -19.92 -4.97 4.62
N ALA A 352 -18.82 -5.34 3.96
CA ALA A 352 -17.90 -6.34 4.47
C ALA A 352 -17.23 -5.88 5.78
N LEU A 353 -16.77 -4.63 5.85
CA LEU A 353 -16.21 -4.06 7.07
C LEU A 353 -17.22 -4.02 8.22
N LYS A 354 -18.47 -3.62 7.94
CA LYS A 354 -19.54 -3.60 8.97
C LYS A 354 -19.86 -5.00 9.50
N ILE A 355 -19.91 -6.01 8.62
CA ILE A 355 -20.13 -7.39 9.03
C ILE A 355 -18.95 -7.91 9.87
N LEU A 356 -17.70 -7.58 9.49
CA LEU A 356 -16.53 -7.97 10.26
C LEU A 356 -16.44 -7.24 11.61
N GLN A 357 -16.81 -5.95 11.65
CA GLN A 357 -16.84 -5.16 12.89
C GLN A 357 -17.88 -5.67 13.90
N SER A 358 -18.98 -6.30 13.44
CA SER A 358 -19.93 -6.94 14.35
C SER A 358 -19.39 -8.21 15.04
N GLY A 359 -18.20 -8.69 14.64
CA GLY A 359 -17.47 -9.75 15.33
C GLY A 359 -18.27 -11.03 15.51
N VAL A 360 -18.27 -11.54 16.76
CA VAL A 360 -18.97 -12.77 17.11
C VAL A 360 -20.50 -12.63 17.21
N ASP A 361 -21.02 -11.39 17.25
CA ASP A 361 -22.45 -11.09 17.21
C ASP A 361 -22.99 -10.94 15.79
N GLY A 362 -22.08 -10.89 14.80
CA GLY A 362 -22.43 -10.70 13.41
C GLY A 362 -22.80 -11.99 12.67
N SER A 363 -23.32 -11.80 11.46
CA SER A 363 -23.69 -12.92 10.57
C SER A 363 -22.48 -13.80 10.13
N LEU A 364 -21.25 -13.34 10.32
CA LEU A 364 -20.02 -14.09 10.07
C LEU A 364 -19.35 -14.61 11.36
N SER A 365 -20.08 -14.73 12.46
CA SER A 365 -19.54 -15.23 13.75
C SER A 365 -18.80 -16.56 13.61
N SER A 366 -19.30 -17.51 12.84
CA SER A 366 -18.64 -18.78 12.57
C SER A 366 -17.28 -18.65 11.88
N VAL A 367 -17.14 -17.68 10.96
CA VAL A 367 -15.87 -17.39 10.27
C VAL A 367 -14.88 -16.73 11.24
N VAL A 368 -15.33 -15.77 12.03
CA VAL A 368 -14.51 -15.10 13.06
C VAL A 368 -13.98 -16.13 14.05
N LEU A 369 -14.82 -17.01 14.56
CA LEU A 369 -14.45 -18.09 15.46
C LEU A 369 -13.49 -19.10 14.80
N ALA A 370 -13.67 -19.45 13.55
CA ALA A 370 -12.81 -20.37 12.81
C ALA A 370 -11.39 -19.80 12.58
N VAL A 371 -11.29 -18.53 12.17
CA VAL A 371 -10.00 -17.86 11.97
C VAL A 371 -9.21 -17.75 13.26
N GLN A 372 -9.88 -17.39 14.36
CA GLN A 372 -9.23 -17.28 15.68
C GLN A 372 -8.83 -18.64 16.27
N SER A 373 -9.49 -19.74 15.85
CA SER A 373 -9.08 -21.08 16.28
C SER A 373 -7.81 -21.58 15.60
N SER A 374 -7.46 -21.01 14.45
CA SER A 374 -6.25 -21.38 13.71
C SER A 374 -5.01 -20.60 14.15
N THR A 375 -5.17 -19.48 14.85
CA THR A 375 -4.09 -18.78 15.50
C THR A 375 -3.96 -19.34 16.92
N ASN A 376 -2.86 -20.06 17.20
CA ASN A 376 -2.51 -20.60 18.51
C ASN A 376 -2.21 -19.51 19.57
N ASP A 377 -2.87 -18.36 19.47
CA ASP A 377 -2.79 -17.29 20.45
C ASP A 377 -4.09 -17.31 21.25
N PRO A 378 -4.03 -17.69 22.56
CA PRO A 378 -5.18 -17.70 23.46
C PRO A 378 -5.69 -16.28 23.71
#